data_f749dcf8cdf2d1c408761030b454bf2e
#
_entry.id   f749dcf8cdf2d1c408761030b454bf2e
#
_cell.length_a   1.000
_cell.length_b   1.000
_cell.length_c   1.000
_cell.angle_alpha   90.00
_cell.angle_beta   90.00
_cell.angle_gamma   90.00
#
_symmetry.space_group_name_H-M   'P 1'
#
loop_
_entity.id
_entity.type
_entity.pdbx_description
1 polymer ?
#
loop_
_entity_poly.entity_id
_entity_poly.type
_entity_poly.pdbx_seq_one_letter_code
_entity_poly.pdbx_strand_id
1 'polypeptide(L)'
;MCCDFNDFVKAMADETRQRILSLVQAGEMNESDIVARLDLTQPTISHHLALLQRANLITARREGKYVFYRANPACVTECCGEILNRFKIEHDGKYD
;
A
#
# COMPACT_ATOMS: atom_id res chain seq x y z
N MET A 1 3.63 -15.66 4.94
CA MET A 1 3.52 -14.21 4.67
C MET A 1 2.06 -13.82 4.53
N CYS A 2 1.71 -12.65 4.98
CA CYS A 2 0.33 -12.17 4.89
C CYS A 2 -0.01 -11.63 3.49
N CYS A 3 0.95 -11.48 2.61
CA CYS A 3 0.72 -11.05 1.23
C CYS A 3 1.60 -11.85 0.27
N ASP A 4 1.17 -11.87 -0.99
CA ASP A 4 2.00 -12.41 -2.07
C ASP A 4 3.07 -11.38 -2.39
N PHE A 5 4.32 -11.81 -2.41
CA PHE A 5 5.43 -10.88 -2.63
C PHE A 5 5.36 -10.21 -4.00
N ASN A 6 4.95 -10.94 -5.02
CA ASN A 6 4.83 -10.36 -6.36
C ASN A 6 3.71 -9.33 -6.43
N ASP A 7 2.60 -9.58 -5.74
CA ASP A 7 1.52 -8.61 -5.64
C ASP A 7 1.99 -7.34 -4.93
N PHE A 8 2.80 -7.50 -3.90
CA PHE A 8 3.40 -6.36 -3.19
C PHE A 8 4.29 -5.54 -4.13
N VAL A 9 5.19 -6.20 -4.85
CA VAL A 9 6.10 -5.51 -5.78
C VAL A 9 5.31 -4.76 -6.85
N LYS A 10 4.29 -5.42 -7.44
CA LYS A 10 3.44 -4.80 -8.45
C LYS A 10 2.70 -3.59 -7.89
N ALA A 11 2.15 -3.73 -6.68
CA ALA A 11 1.42 -2.63 -6.06
C ALA A 11 2.33 -1.43 -5.82
N MET A 12 3.57 -1.68 -5.38
CA MET A 12 4.51 -0.60 -5.06
C MET A 12 5.23 -0.04 -6.27
N ALA A 13 5.04 -0.61 -7.45
CA ALA A 13 5.69 -0.13 -8.68
C ALA A 13 5.01 1.11 -9.27
N ASP A 14 4.00 1.65 -8.64
CA ASP A 14 3.24 2.81 -9.11
C ASP A 14 3.28 3.94 -8.08
N GLU A 15 3.63 5.13 -8.54
CA GLU A 15 3.75 6.29 -7.66
C GLU A 15 2.42 6.66 -6.97
N THR A 16 1.31 6.56 -7.68
CA THR A 16 0.00 6.87 -7.12
C THR A 16 -0.33 5.92 -5.97
N ARG A 17 -0.06 4.63 -6.14
CA ARG A 17 -0.31 3.66 -5.08
C ARG A 17 0.59 3.88 -3.87
N GLN A 18 1.84 4.28 -4.10
CA GLN A 18 2.73 4.65 -3.00
C GLN A 18 2.15 5.83 -2.21
N ARG A 19 1.62 6.82 -2.91
CA ARG A 19 1.02 8.00 -2.29
C ARG A 19 -0.24 7.64 -1.51
N ILE A 20 -1.08 6.78 -2.06
CA ILE A 20 -2.28 6.30 -1.36
C ILE A 20 -1.89 5.59 -0.06
N LEU A 21 -0.93 4.68 -0.14
CA LEU A 21 -0.49 3.94 1.05
C LEU A 21 0.02 4.92 2.12
N SER A 22 0.81 5.92 1.73
CA SER A 22 1.29 6.93 2.67
C SER A 22 0.15 7.70 3.33
N LEU A 23 -0.88 8.06 2.56
CA LEU A 23 -2.03 8.78 3.10
C LEU A 23 -2.78 7.95 4.14
N VAL A 24 -3.09 6.71 3.83
CA VAL A 24 -3.88 5.86 4.73
C VAL A 24 -3.04 5.28 5.87
N GLN A 25 -1.73 5.37 5.77
CA GLN A 25 -0.83 5.03 6.86
C GLN A 25 -0.79 6.14 7.91
N ALA A 26 -0.92 7.38 7.48
CA ALA A 26 -0.99 8.52 8.37
C ALA A 26 -2.33 8.57 9.13
N GLY A 27 -3.40 8.06 8.53
CA GLY A 27 -4.71 8.01 9.14
C GLY A 27 -5.73 7.39 8.22
N GLU A 28 -6.76 6.81 8.79
CA GLU A 28 -7.85 6.20 8.02
C GLU A 28 -8.54 7.25 7.15
N MET A 29 -8.83 6.90 5.91
CA MET A 29 -9.51 7.80 4.97
C MET A 29 -10.56 7.06 4.17
N ASN A 30 -11.66 7.75 3.88
CA ASN A 30 -12.64 7.19 2.94
C ASN A 30 -12.19 7.47 1.49
N GLU A 31 -12.80 6.75 0.55
CA GLU A 31 -12.42 6.83 -0.86
C GLU A 31 -12.58 8.23 -1.42
N SER A 32 -13.67 8.93 -1.05
CA SER A 32 -13.93 10.30 -1.53
C SER A 32 -12.81 11.26 -1.12
N ASP A 33 -12.30 11.12 0.10
CA ASP A 33 -11.21 11.98 0.59
C ASP A 33 -9.91 11.69 -0.16
N ILE A 34 -9.67 10.43 -0.48
CA ILE A 34 -8.48 10.05 -1.25
C ILE A 34 -8.57 10.66 -2.65
N VAL A 35 -9.73 10.56 -3.29
CA VAL A 35 -10.00 11.15 -4.60
C VAL A 35 -9.70 12.66 -4.57
N ALA A 36 -10.22 13.35 -3.57
CA ALA A 36 -10.03 14.79 -3.44
C ALA A 36 -8.55 15.15 -3.22
N ARG A 37 -7.85 14.37 -2.41
CA ARG A 37 -6.45 14.65 -2.06
C ARG A 37 -5.51 14.47 -3.24
N LEU A 38 -5.78 13.49 -4.09
CA LEU A 38 -4.88 13.16 -5.19
C LEU A 38 -5.30 13.78 -6.52
N ASP A 39 -6.47 14.42 -6.55
CA ASP A 39 -7.01 15.05 -7.76
C ASP A 39 -7.07 14.08 -8.95
N LEU A 40 -7.57 12.88 -8.67
CA LEU A 40 -7.77 11.84 -9.67
C LEU A 40 -9.24 11.42 -9.66
N THR A 41 -9.65 10.73 -10.72
CA THR A 41 -11.05 10.28 -10.79
C THR A 41 -11.30 9.11 -9.84
N GLN A 42 -12.54 8.94 -9.45
CA GLN A 42 -12.92 7.84 -8.56
C GLN A 42 -12.62 6.46 -9.16
N PRO A 43 -12.92 6.18 -10.44
CA PRO A 43 -12.57 4.88 -11.02
C PRO A 43 -11.07 4.59 -10.98
N THR A 44 -10.24 5.61 -11.18
CA THR A 44 -8.80 5.47 -11.12
C THR A 44 -8.35 5.12 -9.70
N ILE A 45 -8.87 5.83 -8.71
CA ILE A 45 -8.55 5.55 -7.30
C ILE A 45 -9.07 4.17 -6.90
N SER A 46 -10.30 3.81 -7.28
CA SER A 46 -10.86 2.49 -6.96
C SER A 46 -9.99 1.36 -7.50
N HIS A 47 -9.45 1.53 -8.71
CA HIS A 47 -8.56 0.54 -9.30
C HIS A 47 -7.27 0.37 -8.46
N HIS A 48 -6.67 1.48 -8.06
CA HIS A 48 -5.46 1.45 -7.23
C HIS A 48 -5.72 0.83 -5.85
N LEU A 49 -6.87 1.17 -5.25
CA LEU A 49 -7.25 0.60 -3.95
C LEU A 49 -7.43 -0.91 -4.05
N ALA A 50 -8.02 -1.40 -5.13
CA ALA A 50 -8.21 -2.84 -5.34
C ALA A 50 -6.87 -3.57 -5.41
N LEU A 51 -5.88 -3.01 -6.08
CA LEU A 51 -4.55 -3.62 -6.17
C LEU A 51 -3.84 -3.61 -4.81
N LEU A 52 -3.97 -2.53 -4.05
CA LEU A 52 -3.40 -2.45 -2.70
C LEU A 52 -4.07 -3.45 -1.75
N GLN A 53 -5.40 -3.62 -1.87
CA GLN A 53 -6.12 -4.61 -1.06
C GLN A 53 -5.70 -6.03 -1.43
N ARG A 54 -5.52 -6.32 -2.70
CA ARG A 54 -5.07 -7.64 -3.15
C ARG A 54 -3.72 -8.00 -2.53
N ALA A 55 -2.85 -7.02 -2.39
CA ALA A 55 -1.55 -7.22 -1.78
C ALA A 55 -1.60 -7.20 -0.24
N ASN A 56 -2.79 -7.03 0.35
CA ASN A 56 -3.01 -6.92 1.79
C ASN A 56 -2.27 -5.76 2.44
N LEU A 57 -1.93 -4.75 1.66
CA LEU A 57 -1.23 -3.56 2.18
C LEU A 57 -2.18 -2.59 2.85
N ILE A 58 -3.46 -2.65 2.49
CA ILE A 58 -4.51 -1.86 3.12
C ILE A 58 -5.69 -2.75 3.46
N THR A 59 -6.45 -2.32 4.44
CA THR A 59 -7.72 -2.96 4.81
C THR A 59 -8.84 -1.95 4.66
N ALA A 60 -10.05 -2.46 4.42
CA ALA A 60 -11.22 -1.63 4.26
C ALA A 60 -12.26 -2.00 5.31
N ARG A 61 -12.98 -0.99 5.81
CA ARG A 61 -14.15 -1.23 6.64
C ARG A 61 -15.30 -0.37 6.13
N ARG A 62 -16.50 -0.92 6.20
CA ARG A 62 -17.68 -0.21 5.78
C ARG A 62 -18.38 0.39 6.99
N GLU A 63 -18.80 1.65 6.85
CA GLU A 63 -19.61 2.32 7.85
C GLU A 63 -20.73 3.08 7.12
N GLY A 64 -21.95 2.52 7.17
CA GLY A 64 -23.06 3.04 6.39
C GLY A 64 -22.78 2.92 4.90
N LYS A 65 -22.84 4.04 4.19
CA LYS A 65 -22.55 4.12 2.77
C LYS A 65 -21.07 4.42 2.48
N TYR A 66 -20.27 4.60 3.51
CA TYR A 66 -18.86 4.94 3.35
C TYR A 66 -17.98 3.72 3.53
N VAL A 67 -16.88 3.68 2.77
CA VAL A 67 -15.82 2.69 2.93
C VAL A 67 -14.56 3.43 3.32
N PHE A 68 -13.97 3.03 4.43
CA PHE A 68 -12.76 3.63 4.96
C PHE A 68 -11.59 2.67 4.77
N TYR A 69 -10.46 3.22 4.42
CA TYR A 69 -9.24 2.46 4.16
C TYR A 69 -8.16 2.87 5.14
N ARG A 70 -7.38 1.91 5.57
CA ARG A 70 -6.19 2.15 6.38
C ARG A 70 -5.10 1.19 5.99
N ALA A 71 -3.85 1.56 6.26
CA ALA A 71 -2.72 0.68 6.01
C ALA A 71 -2.79 -0.54 6.94
N ASN A 72 -2.20 -1.64 6.47
CA ASN A 72 -2.00 -2.84 7.28
C ASN A 72 -0.52 -2.89 7.64
N PRO A 73 -0.11 -2.32 8.79
CA PRO A 73 1.31 -2.15 9.08
C PRO A 73 2.06 -3.47 9.21
N ALA A 74 1.41 -4.52 9.71
CA ALA A 74 2.04 -5.82 9.83
C ALA A 74 2.45 -6.37 8.46
N CYS A 75 1.56 -6.27 7.46
CA CYS A 75 1.86 -6.75 6.12
C CYS A 75 2.87 -5.85 5.41
N VAL A 76 2.77 -4.54 5.59
CA VAL A 76 3.76 -3.62 5.01
C VAL A 76 5.15 -3.95 5.54
N THR A 77 5.29 -4.11 6.86
CA THR A 77 6.56 -4.43 7.50
C THR A 77 7.10 -5.77 7.01
N GLU A 78 6.23 -6.78 6.95
CA GLU A 78 6.64 -8.11 6.52
C GLU A 78 7.11 -8.13 5.07
N CYS A 79 6.39 -7.44 4.18
CA CYS A 79 6.76 -7.38 2.78
C CYS A 79 8.06 -6.60 2.56
N CYS A 80 8.24 -5.49 3.28
CA CYS A 80 9.49 -4.73 3.23
C CYS A 80 10.66 -5.56 3.75
N GLY A 81 10.43 -6.33 4.82
CA GLY A 81 11.43 -7.24 5.35
C GLY A 81 11.81 -8.32 4.35
N GLU A 82 10.85 -8.77 3.55
CA GLU A 82 11.11 -9.77 2.53
C GLU A 82 12.00 -9.23 1.42
N ILE A 83 11.87 -7.95 1.05
CA ILE A 83 12.79 -7.31 0.12
C ILE A 83 14.21 -7.38 0.66
N LEU A 84 14.40 -6.97 1.91
CA LEU A 84 15.71 -7.00 2.53
C LEU A 84 16.28 -8.41 2.60
N ASN A 85 15.42 -9.39 2.82
CA ASN A 85 15.83 -10.79 2.92
C ASN A 85 16.24 -11.37 1.57
N ARG A 86 15.47 -11.06 0.53
CA ARG A 86 15.74 -11.58 -0.82
C ARG A 86 16.90 -10.91 -1.52
N PHE A 87 17.09 -9.64 -1.23
CA PHE A 87 18.15 -8.84 -1.85
C PHE A 87 19.18 -8.43 -0.82
N LYS A 88 19.46 -9.37 0.08
CA LYS A 88 20.39 -9.13 1.17
C LYS A 88 21.78 -8.87 0.63
N ILE A 89 22.27 -7.69 0.91
CA ILE A 89 23.62 -7.32 0.60
C ILE A 89 24.40 -7.41 1.89
N GLU A 90 25.49 -8.18 1.86
CA GLU A 90 26.36 -8.26 3.01
C GLU A 90 27.07 -6.93 3.16
N HIS A 91 26.75 -6.27 4.26
CA HIS A 91 27.38 -5.02 4.56
C HIS A 91 28.56 -5.23 5.47
N ASP A 92 29.70 -5.18 4.91
CA ASP A 92 30.93 -5.11 5.69
C ASP A 92 31.47 -3.68 5.74
N GLY A 93 30.58 -2.72 5.51
CA GLY A 93 30.95 -1.32 5.47
C GLY A 93 31.41 -0.84 4.12
N LYS A 94 31.32 -1.68 3.12
CA LYS A 94 31.70 -1.32 1.75
C LYS A 94 30.47 -1.26 0.88
N TYR A 95 30.19 -0.10 0.43
CA TYR A 95 29.17 0.13 -0.56
C TYR A 95 29.84 0.71 -1.78
N ASP A 96 29.80 -0.05 -2.81
CA ASP A 96 30.31 0.44 -4.08
C ASP A 96 29.18 0.82 -4.98
#